data_d8b7a4fcbf59aa7d3c23acf2f1a0afa9
#
_entry.id   d8b7a4fcbf59aa7d3c23acf2f1a0afa9
#
_cell.length_a   1.000
_cell.length_b   1.000
_cell.length_c   1.000
_cell.angle_alpha   90.00
_cell.angle_beta   90.00
_cell.angle_gamma   90.00
#
_symmetry.space_group_name_H-M   'P 1'
#
loop_
_entity.id
_entity.type
_entity.pdbx_description
1 polymer ?
#
loop_
_entity_poly.entity_id
_entity_poly.type
_entity_poly.pdbx_seq_one_letter_code
_entity_poly.pdbx_strand_id
1 'polypeptide(L)'
;NLKDNFKSNKLKWITYLSATSVYGDHNGEWVNENSETKPTSSNGIERLKVEKEWMQLASKFDLPFQIFRLSGIYSNQYNILKRLKSGEAKIINKKNHFFSRIHVEDVANVLSSSINNFKKKEIYNISDNQPASAEEVTMYGVKLLGIDKPKTIEINEIESEMLKNFYKDSKKVDNKKMKEFFNHK
;
A
#
# COMPACT_ATOMS: atom_id res chain seq x y z
N ASN A 1 -2.44 11.32 -30.89
CA ASN A 1 -2.38 9.91 -30.52
C ASN A 1 -1.45 9.73 -29.30
N LEU A 2 -1.86 8.97 -28.28
CA LEU A 2 -1.05 8.73 -27.07
C LEU A 2 0.37 8.23 -27.42
N LYS A 3 0.50 7.41 -28.45
CA LYS A 3 1.79 6.88 -28.93
C LYS A 3 2.76 7.97 -29.41
N ASP A 4 2.26 9.05 -29.98
CA ASP A 4 3.10 10.15 -30.48
C ASP A 4 3.59 11.02 -29.32
N ASN A 5 2.79 11.15 -28.26
CA ASN A 5 3.19 11.81 -27.03
C ASN A 5 4.29 11.05 -26.28
N PHE A 6 4.30 9.72 -26.33
CA PHE A 6 5.36 8.90 -25.73
C PHE A 6 6.70 9.00 -26.45
N LYS A 7 6.72 9.40 -27.72
CA LYS A 7 7.94 9.63 -28.49
C LYS A 7 8.53 11.03 -28.28
N SER A 8 7.85 11.90 -27.55
CA SER A 8 8.34 13.24 -27.29
C SER A 8 9.41 13.20 -26.20
N ASN A 9 10.59 13.77 -26.48
CA ASN A 9 11.68 13.95 -25.52
C ASN A 9 11.32 14.90 -24.34
N LYS A 10 10.06 15.33 -24.25
CA LYS A 10 9.55 16.23 -23.21
C LYS A 10 9.11 15.49 -21.95
N LEU A 11 8.79 14.19 -22.05
CA LEU A 11 8.36 13.39 -20.92
C LEU A 11 9.56 13.05 -20.03
N LYS A 12 9.55 13.51 -18.79
CA LYS A 12 10.66 13.39 -17.84
C LYS A 12 10.40 12.40 -16.70
N TRP A 13 9.13 12.14 -16.38
CA TRP A 13 8.75 11.37 -15.22
C TRP A 13 7.33 10.81 -15.37
N ILE A 14 7.17 9.54 -15.08
CA ILE A 14 5.88 8.85 -14.94
C ILE A 14 5.97 7.95 -13.73
N THR A 15 5.03 8.07 -12.81
CA THR A 15 4.90 7.14 -11.68
C THR A 15 3.49 6.55 -11.64
N TYR A 16 3.40 5.24 -11.69
CA TYR A 16 2.15 4.53 -11.46
C TYR A 16 1.97 4.23 -9.98
N LEU A 17 0.89 4.75 -9.39
CA LEU A 17 0.51 4.46 -8.00
C LEU A 17 -0.26 3.14 -7.96
N SER A 18 0.48 2.06 -7.75
CA SER A 18 -0.03 0.71 -7.53
C SER A 18 -0.32 0.49 -6.04
N ALA A 19 -0.51 -0.74 -5.64
CA ALA A 19 -0.73 -1.09 -4.23
C ALA A 19 -0.03 -2.40 -3.85
N THR A 20 0.29 -2.57 -2.58
CA THR A 20 0.88 -3.80 -2.03
C THR A 20 -0.06 -5.01 -2.09
N SER A 21 -1.34 -4.83 -2.47
CA SER A 21 -2.26 -5.92 -2.76
C SER A 21 -1.82 -6.83 -3.91
N VAL A 22 -0.91 -6.38 -4.77
CA VAL A 22 -0.31 -7.20 -5.85
C VAL A 22 0.49 -8.40 -5.31
N TYR A 23 0.97 -8.33 -4.08
CA TYR A 23 1.69 -9.44 -3.45
C TYR A 23 0.75 -10.61 -3.06
N GLY A 24 -0.52 -10.32 -2.72
CA GLY A 24 -1.43 -11.32 -2.16
C GLY A 24 -1.04 -11.75 -0.74
N ASP A 25 -1.37 -12.98 -0.38
CA ASP A 25 -1.08 -13.53 0.95
C ASP A 25 0.34 -14.13 1.02
N HIS A 26 1.06 -13.73 2.06
CA HIS A 26 2.37 -14.28 2.42
C HIS A 26 2.41 -14.77 3.88
N ASN A 27 1.26 -15.16 4.45
CA ASN A 27 1.15 -15.72 5.80
C ASN A 27 1.81 -14.86 6.90
N GLY A 28 1.78 -13.53 6.73
CA GLY A 28 2.42 -12.60 7.67
C GLY A 28 3.93 -12.42 7.52
N GLU A 29 4.54 -13.06 6.53
CA GLU A 29 5.97 -12.91 6.24
C GLU A 29 6.28 -11.56 5.57
N TRP A 30 7.58 -11.22 5.58
CA TRP A 30 8.08 -10.02 4.93
C TRP A 30 8.12 -10.19 3.40
N VAL A 31 7.68 -9.15 2.70
CA VAL A 31 7.77 -9.04 1.24
C VAL A 31 8.56 -7.78 0.87
N ASN A 32 9.38 -7.89 -0.17
CA ASN A 32 10.06 -6.79 -0.82
C ASN A 32 9.71 -6.74 -2.32
N GLU A 33 10.31 -5.84 -3.07
CA GLU A 33 9.98 -5.63 -4.50
C GLU A 33 10.29 -6.83 -5.40
N ASN A 34 11.15 -7.74 -4.93
CA ASN A 34 11.51 -8.99 -5.63
C ASN A 34 10.64 -10.18 -5.21
N SER A 35 9.79 -10.02 -4.21
CA SER A 35 8.91 -11.09 -3.76
C SER A 35 7.86 -11.44 -4.81
N GLU A 36 7.42 -12.70 -4.80
CA GLU A 36 6.38 -13.19 -5.68
C GLU A 36 5.11 -12.33 -5.58
N THR A 37 4.51 -12.03 -6.74
CA THR A 37 3.21 -11.36 -6.82
C THR A 37 2.11 -12.37 -7.13
N LYS A 38 1.22 -12.61 -6.17
CA LYS A 38 0.12 -13.59 -6.26
C LYS A 38 -1.18 -12.99 -5.68
N PRO A 39 -1.70 -11.92 -6.29
CA PRO A 39 -2.85 -11.21 -5.78
C PRO A 39 -4.08 -12.12 -5.70
N THR A 40 -4.84 -12.01 -4.60
CA THR A 40 -6.07 -12.76 -4.35
C THR A 40 -7.33 -11.94 -4.58
N SER A 41 -7.23 -10.61 -4.49
CA SER A 41 -8.35 -9.70 -4.72
C SER A 41 -8.41 -9.24 -6.18
N SER A 42 -9.62 -8.97 -6.68
CA SER A 42 -9.84 -8.43 -8.03
C SER A 42 -9.02 -7.16 -8.29
N ASN A 43 -9.02 -6.23 -7.33
CA ASN A 43 -8.21 -5.00 -7.43
C ASN A 43 -6.70 -5.28 -7.52
N GLY A 44 -6.20 -6.26 -6.76
CA GLY A 44 -4.79 -6.66 -6.81
C GLY A 44 -4.42 -7.26 -8.17
N ILE A 45 -5.29 -8.11 -8.72
CA ILE A 45 -5.11 -8.73 -10.04
C ILE A 45 -5.05 -7.66 -11.13
N GLU A 46 -6.02 -6.74 -11.16
CA GLU A 46 -6.06 -5.66 -12.14
C GLU A 46 -4.84 -4.72 -12.02
N ARG A 47 -4.42 -4.38 -10.80
CA ARG A 47 -3.23 -3.56 -10.59
C ARG A 47 -1.97 -4.25 -11.11
N LEU A 48 -1.80 -5.54 -10.84
CA LEU A 48 -0.65 -6.30 -11.34
C LEU A 48 -0.64 -6.38 -12.87
N LYS A 49 -1.80 -6.54 -13.50
CA LYS A 49 -1.95 -6.49 -14.95
C LYS A 49 -1.48 -5.14 -15.50
N VAL A 50 -1.95 -4.03 -14.92
CA VAL A 50 -1.56 -2.67 -15.31
C VAL A 50 -0.07 -2.42 -15.08
N GLU A 51 0.52 -2.91 -13.98
CA GLU A 51 1.98 -2.84 -13.75
C GLU A 51 2.75 -3.48 -14.91
N LYS A 52 2.35 -4.69 -15.33
CA LYS A 52 2.99 -5.43 -16.42
C LYS A 52 2.85 -4.71 -17.76
N GLU A 53 1.67 -4.20 -18.08
CA GLU A 53 1.42 -3.46 -19.32
C GLU A 53 2.26 -2.16 -19.37
N TRP A 54 2.32 -1.39 -18.29
CA TRP A 54 3.16 -0.20 -18.21
C TRP A 54 4.65 -0.52 -18.33
N MET A 55 5.13 -1.59 -17.67
CA MET A 55 6.53 -2.00 -17.78
C MET A 55 6.90 -2.43 -19.22
N GLN A 56 5.99 -3.10 -19.93
CA GLN A 56 6.17 -3.45 -21.35
C GLN A 56 6.24 -2.19 -22.22
N LEU A 57 5.32 -1.23 -22.02
CA LEU A 57 5.32 0.05 -22.72
C LEU A 57 6.60 0.84 -22.42
N ALA A 58 6.99 0.92 -21.16
CA ALA A 58 8.20 1.61 -20.73
C ALA A 58 9.46 1.00 -21.34
N SER A 59 9.50 -0.33 -21.47
CA SER A 59 10.61 -1.02 -22.13
C SER A 59 10.62 -0.78 -23.63
N LYS A 60 9.45 -0.81 -24.29
CA LYS A 60 9.31 -0.63 -25.73
C LYS A 60 9.67 0.79 -26.20
N PHE A 61 9.33 1.82 -25.42
CA PHE A 61 9.48 3.21 -25.78
C PHE A 61 10.54 3.96 -24.95
N ASP A 62 11.31 3.24 -24.12
CA ASP A 62 12.27 3.77 -23.15
C ASP A 62 11.71 4.90 -22.29
N LEU A 63 10.48 4.71 -21.77
CA LEU A 63 9.80 5.73 -20.99
C LEU A 63 10.46 5.94 -19.62
N PRO A 64 10.44 7.17 -19.09
CA PRO A 64 10.87 7.49 -17.75
C PRO A 64 9.77 7.04 -16.74
N PHE A 65 9.63 5.74 -16.53
CA PHE A 65 8.55 5.11 -15.80
C PHE A 65 9.04 4.36 -14.55
N GLN A 66 8.29 4.48 -13.46
CA GLN A 66 8.48 3.74 -12.22
C GLN A 66 7.13 3.36 -11.59
N ILE A 67 7.14 2.44 -10.64
CA ILE A 67 5.95 1.97 -9.92
C ILE A 67 6.13 2.19 -8.42
N PHE A 68 5.12 2.76 -7.77
CA PHE A 68 5.01 2.85 -6.32
C PHE A 68 3.90 1.92 -5.84
N ARG A 69 4.25 0.85 -5.12
CA ARG A 69 3.30 -0.05 -4.46
C ARG A 69 2.97 0.51 -3.09
N LEU A 70 1.84 1.19 -2.98
CA LEU A 70 1.40 1.86 -1.77
C LEU A 70 0.80 0.86 -0.77
N SER A 71 1.21 0.93 0.49
CA SER A 71 0.56 0.27 1.62
C SER A 71 -0.74 0.99 1.99
N GLY A 72 -1.45 0.51 3.01
CA GLY A 72 -2.71 1.10 3.45
C GLY A 72 -2.53 2.57 3.86
N ILE A 73 -3.12 3.50 3.11
CA ILE A 73 -2.96 4.93 3.34
C ILE A 73 -3.81 5.38 4.53
N TYR A 74 -3.21 6.13 5.44
CA TYR A 74 -3.93 6.85 6.50
C TYR A 74 -3.56 8.34 6.52
N SER A 75 -4.40 9.14 7.17
CA SER A 75 -4.23 10.59 7.24
C SER A 75 -4.87 11.16 8.50
N ASN A 76 -4.70 12.47 8.72
CA ASN A 76 -5.44 13.19 9.77
C ASN A 76 -6.96 13.12 9.58
N GLN A 77 -7.45 12.95 8.35
CA GLN A 77 -8.88 12.85 8.04
C GLN A 77 -9.40 11.41 8.10
N TYR A 78 -8.56 10.42 7.82
CA TYR A 78 -8.92 9.01 7.75
C TYR A 78 -7.94 8.16 8.56
N ASN A 79 -8.33 7.81 9.78
CA ASN A 79 -7.51 7.03 10.71
C ASN A 79 -8.37 6.31 11.76
N ILE A 80 -7.74 5.45 12.55
CA ILE A 80 -8.44 4.65 13.57
C ILE A 80 -9.04 5.51 14.69
N LEU A 81 -8.41 6.62 15.08
CA LEU A 81 -8.91 7.46 16.16
C LEU A 81 -10.26 8.11 15.81
N LYS A 82 -10.42 8.55 14.55
CA LYS A 82 -11.71 9.06 14.07
C LYS A 82 -12.78 7.99 14.05
N ARG A 83 -12.45 6.78 13.56
CA ARG A 83 -13.39 5.66 13.56
C ARG A 83 -13.77 5.18 14.96
N LEU A 84 -12.86 5.26 15.92
CA LEU A 84 -13.17 5.00 17.34
C LEU A 84 -14.11 6.04 17.91
N LYS A 85 -13.85 7.32 17.65
CA LYS A 85 -14.70 8.43 18.11
C LYS A 85 -16.10 8.41 17.52
N SER A 86 -16.26 7.95 16.25
CA SER A 86 -17.59 7.81 15.61
C SER A 86 -18.31 6.51 15.98
N GLY A 87 -17.69 5.61 16.74
CA GLY A 87 -18.29 4.31 17.08
C GLY A 87 -18.28 3.29 15.93
N GLU A 88 -17.65 3.59 14.80
CA GLU A 88 -17.60 2.72 13.62
C GLU A 88 -16.51 1.65 13.70
N ALA A 89 -15.58 1.79 14.63
CA ALA A 89 -14.49 0.83 14.78
C ALA A 89 -15.01 -0.49 15.35
N LYS A 90 -14.54 -1.59 14.75
CA LYS A 90 -14.74 -2.96 15.25
C LYS A 90 -13.39 -3.66 15.27
N ILE A 91 -13.18 -4.58 16.20
CA ILE A 91 -12.03 -5.47 16.21
C ILE A 91 -12.42 -6.74 15.47
N ILE A 92 -11.65 -7.11 14.47
CA ILE A 92 -11.83 -8.37 13.74
C ILE A 92 -10.93 -9.43 14.39
N ASN A 93 -11.52 -10.51 14.85
CA ASN A 93 -10.78 -11.63 15.43
C ASN A 93 -10.03 -12.41 14.33
N LYS A 94 -8.78 -12.01 14.06
CA LYS A 94 -7.88 -12.74 13.17
C LYS A 94 -6.45 -12.69 13.70
N LYS A 95 -6.01 -13.78 14.30
CA LYS A 95 -4.65 -13.90 14.84
C LYS A 95 -3.59 -13.86 13.71
N ASN A 96 -2.41 -13.36 14.04
CA ASN A 96 -1.24 -13.32 13.14
C ASN A 96 -1.51 -12.66 11.78
N HIS A 97 -2.36 -11.62 11.77
CA HIS A 97 -2.72 -10.90 10.56
C HIS A 97 -2.11 -9.49 10.58
N PHE A 98 -1.19 -9.24 9.67
CA PHE A 98 -0.41 -8.01 9.60
C PHE A 98 -0.80 -7.14 8.41
N PHE A 99 -0.84 -5.84 8.66
CA PHE A 99 -0.99 -4.81 7.64
C PHE A 99 0.15 -3.82 7.72
N SER A 100 0.69 -3.46 6.59
CA SER A 100 1.57 -2.32 6.45
C SER A 100 0.77 -1.08 6.04
N ARG A 101 1.21 0.07 6.49
CA ARG A 101 0.51 1.36 6.30
C ARG A 101 1.49 2.41 5.82
N ILE A 102 0.98 3.56 5.42
CA ILE A 102 1.77 4.75 5.07
C ILE A 102 0.95 6.01 5.33
N HIS A 103 1.54 7.05 5.89
CA HIS A 103 0.88 8.33 6.02
C HIS A 103 0.81 9.04 4.66
N VAL A 104 -0.29 9.73 4.39
CA VAL A 104 -0.49 10.41 3.09
C VAL A 104 0.59 11.46 2.80
N GLU A 105 1.11 12.14 3.83
CA GLU A 105 2.19 13.11 3.67
C GLU A 105 3.51 12.45 3.26
N ASP A 106 3.80 11.24 3.77
CA ASP A 106 4.98 10.47 3.34
C ASP A 106 4.87 10.04 1.87
N VAL A 107 3.67 9.65 1.43
CA VAL A 107 3.42 9.40 0.00
C VAL A 107 3.72 10.65 -0.83
N ALA A 108 3.23 11.82 -0.40
CA ALA A 108 3.46 13.08 -1.09
C ALA A 108 4.95 13.46 -1.11
N ASN A 109 5.66 13.28 0.01
CA ASN A 109 7.09 13.57 0.14
C ASN A 109 7.92 12.67 -0.78
N VAL A 110 7.65 11.37 -0.82
CA VAL A 110 8.35 10.43 -1.70
C VAL A 110 8.04 10.73 -3.17
N LEU A 111 6.79 11.05 -3.51
CA LEU A 111 6.42 11.47 -4.87
C LEU A 111 7.17 12.73 -5.29
N SER A 112 7.22 13.75 -4.44
CA SER A 112 7.97 14.98 -4.69
C SER A 112 9.45 14.69 -4.89
N SER A 113 10.07 13.90 -4.02
CA SER A 113 11.47 13.49 -4.13
C SER A 113 11.73 12.73 -5.43
N SER A 114 10.78 11.92 -5.90
CA SER A 114 10.92 11.09 -7.10
C SER A 114 10.91 11.88 -8.41
N ILE A 115 10.51 13.15 -8.40
CA ILE A 115 10.61 14.03 -9.58
C ILE A 115 12.08 14.34 -9.89
N ASN A 116 12.89 14.53 -8.85
CA ASN A 116 14.30 14.87 -8.99
C ASN A 116 15.23 13.65 -8.87
N ASN A 117 14.83 12.65 -8.08
CA ASN A 117 15.55 11.40 -7.87
C ASN A 117 14.78 10.26 -8.55
N PHE A 118 15.13 9.97 -9.78
CA PHE A 118 14.38 9.06 -10.62
C PHE A 118 15.28 7.97 -11.22
N LYS A 119 14.80 6.72 -11.16
CA LYS A 119 15.42 5.60 -11.84
C LYS A 119 14.38 4.85 -12.66
N LYS A 120 14.63 4.74 -13.98
CA LYS A 120 13.70 4.10 -14.92
C LYS A 120 13.44 2.63 -14.56
N LYS A 121 12.18 2.21 -14.73
CA LYS A 121 11.72 0.83 -14.63
C LYS A 121 11.91 0.20 -13.24
N GLU A 122 11.99 1.04 -12.22
CA GLU A 122 12.09 0.59 -10.83
C GLU A 122 10.70 0.48 -10.17
N ILE A 123 10.64 -0.42 -9.20
CA ILE A 123 9.49 -0.59 -8.32
C ILE A 123 9.95 -0.26 -6.91
N TYR A 124 9.10 0.45 -6.16
CA TYR A 124 9.34 0.78 -4.77
C TYR A 124 8.11 0.48 -3.93
N ASN A 125 8.31 -0.18 -2.80
CA ASN A 125 7.30 -0.30 -1.76
C ASN A 125 7.23 0.99 -0.95
N ILE A 126 6.06 1.61 -0.92
CA ILE A 126 5.81 2.83 -0.15
C ILE A 126 5.04 2.46 1.10
N SER A 127 5.76 2.31 2.20
CA SER A 127 5.25 1.82 3.48
C SER A 127 5.98 2.47 4.63
N ASP A 128 5.33 2.59 5.78
CA ASP A 128 5.97 2.95 7.05
C ASP A 128 6.82 1.80 7.62
N ASN A 129 7.44 2.05 8.77
CA ASN A 129 8.39 1.12 9.37
C ASN A 129 7.73 0.05 10.26
N GLN A 130 6.42 0.13 10.51
CA GLN A 130 5.79 -0.63 11.59
C GLN A 130 4.53 -1.38 11.13
N PRO A 131 4.71 -2.53 10.46
CA PRO A 131 3.58 -3.42 10.23
C PRO A 131 2.95 -3.84 11.56
N ALA A 132 1.63 -3.76 11.65
CA ALA A 132 0.89 -4.12 12.85
C ALA A 132 -0.46 -4.73 12.50
N SER A 133 -1.02 -5.54 13.38
CA SER A 133 -2.38 -6.02 13.22
C SER A 133 -3.41 -4.90 13.34
N ALA A 134 -4.61 -5.11 12.82
CA ALA A 134 -5.70 -4.15 12.99
C ALA A 134 -6.11 -4.04 14.47
N GLU A 135 -6.02 -5.13 15.22
CA GLU A 135 -6.32 -5.13 16.65
C GLU A 135 -5.31 -4.28 17.43
N GLU A 136 -4.00 -4.48 17.23
CA GLU A 136 -2.96 -3.68 17.90
C GLU A 136 -3.16 -2.18 17.68
N VAL A 137 -3.39 -1.76 16.43
CA VAL A 137 -3.62 -0.34 16.12
C VAL A 137 -4.91 0.18 16.75
N THR A 138 -5.97 -0.64 16.76
CA THR A 138 -7.25 -0.28 17.41
C THR A 138 -7.09 -0.13 18.93
N MET A 139 -6.43 -1.10 19.56
CA MET A 139 -6.20 -1.05 21.02
C MET A 139 -5.27 0.08 21.44
N TYR A 140 -4.28 0.41 20.63
CA TYR A 140 -3.46 1.60 20.83
C TYR A 140 -4.30 2.88 20.79
N GLY A 141 -5.21 2.97 19.80
CA GLY A 141 -6.16 4.10 19.71
C GLY A 141 -7.12 4.18 20.91
N VAL A 142 -7.64 3.05 21.38
CA VAL A 142 -8.46 2.93 22.61
C VAL A 142 -7.71 3.50 23.81
N LYS A 143 -6.45 3.08 23.99
CA LYS A 143 -5.59 3.59 25.09
C LYS A 143 -5.37 5.10 25.00
N LEU A 144 -5.10 5.62 23.79
CA LEU A 144 -4.87 7.07 23.60
C LEU A 144 -6.11 7.91 23.86
N LEU A 145 -7.29 7.38 23.56
CA LEU A 145 -8.56 8.10 23.74
C LEU A 145 -9.18 7.89 25.14
N GLY A 146 -8.69 6.92 25.92
CA GLY A 146 -9.26 6.58 27.23
C GLY A 146 -10.71 6.08 27.15
N ILE A 147 -11.07 5.34 26.09
CA ILE A 147 -12.41 4.82 25.85
C ILE A 147 -12.47 3.30 25.98
N ASP A 148 -13.68 2.76 26.08
CA ASP A 148 -13.89 1.31 26.11
C ASP A 148 -13.51 0.62 24.80
N LYS A 149 -13.13 -0.65 24.93
CA LYS A 149 -12.81 -1.52 23.78
C LYS A 149 -14.03 -1.65 22.87
N PRO A 150 -13.91 -1.42 21.56
CA PRO A 150 -15.01 -1.64 20.62
C PRO A 150 -15.38 -3.12 20.49
N LYS A 151 -16.58 -3.39 19.95
CA LYS A 151 -17.07 -4.75 19.73
C LYS A 151 -16.07 -5.57 18.92
N THR A 152 -15.75 -6.77 19.39
CA THR A 152 -15.05 -7.77 18.60
C THR A 152 -16.05 -8.58 17.79
N ILE A 153 -15.76 -8.81 16.52
CA ILE A 153 -16.56 -9.64 15.61
C ILE A 153 -15.67 -10.69 14.93
N GLU A 154 -16.29 -11.77 14.50
CA GLU A 154 -15.61 -12.81 13.73
C GLU A 154 -15.56 -12.44 12.22
N ILE A 155 -14.65 -13.08 11.48
CA ILE A 155 -14.47 -12.79 10.03
C ILE A 155 -15.76 -13.05 9.24
N ASN A 156 -16.53 -14.07 9.60
CA ASN A 156 -17.80 -14.41 8.96
C ASN A 156 -18.91 -13.37 9.22
N GLU A 157 -18.79 -12.55 10.25
CA GLU A 157 -19.71 -11.46 10.55
C GLU A 157 -19.42 -10.17 9.75
N ILE A 158 -18.35 -10.14 8.94
CA ILE A 158 -18.03 -8.99 8.09
C ILE A 158 -19.02 -8.99 6.92
N GLU A 159 -19.77 -7.91 6.77
CA GLU A 159 -20.74 -7.75 5.66
C GLU A 159 -20.05 -7.26 4.37
N SER A 160 -19.08 -6.37 4.50
CA SER A 160 -18.38 -5.75 3.36
C SER A 160 -17.43 -6.73 2.68
N GLU A 161 -17.68 -7.05 1.41
CA GLU A 161 -16.78 -7.86 0.58
C GLU A 161 -15.38 -7.23 0.44
N MET A 162 -15.29 -5.92 0.37
CA MET A 162 -14.01 -5.21 0.34
C MET A 162 -13.22 -5.47 1.63
N LEU A 163 -13.88 -5.43 2.79
CA LEU A 163 -13.24 -5.69 4.07
C LEU A 163 -12.88 -7.18 4.22
N LYS A 164 -13.72 -8.12 3.77
CA LYS A 164 -13.38 -9.55 3.72
C LYS A 164 -12.12 -9.79 2.89
N ASN A 165 -12.05 -9.19 1.70
CA ASN A 165 -10.88 -9.30 0.82
C ASN A 165 -9.61 -8.70 1.45
N PHE A 166 -9.75 -7.59 2.19
CA PHE A 166 -8.65 -6.99 2.93
C PHE A 166 -8.07 -7.93 4.00
N TYR A 167 -8.93 -8.73 4.64
CA TYR A 167 -8.51 -9.71 5.66
C TYR A 167 -8.03 -11.05 5.07
N LYS A 168 -8.12 -11.30 3.76
CA LYS A 168 -7.58 -12.54 3.15
C LYS A 168 -6.06 -12.58 3.19
N ASP A 169 -5.42 -11.45 2.93
CA ASP A 169 -3.97 -11.36 2.74
C ASP A 169 -3.29 -10.84 4.00
N SER A 170 -2.27 -11.53 4.46
CA SER A 170 -1.41 -11.11 5.57
C SER A 170 0.05 -11.03 5.10
N LYS A 171 0.68 -9.88 5.29
CA LYS A 171 2.08 -9.65 4.95
C LYS A 171 2.65 -8.42 5.63
N LYS A 172 3.95 -8.40 5.80
CA LYS A 172 4.74 -7.22 6.22
C LYS A 172 5.51 -6.71 5.02
N VAL A 173 5.48 -5.42 4.77
CA VAL A 173 6.09 -4.82 3.58
C VAL A 173 7.40 -4.14 3.95
N ASP A 174 8.49 -4.58 3.35
CA ASP A 174 9.81 -3.97 3.50
C ASP A 174 9.88 -2.68 2.65
N ASN A 175 10.30 -1.59 3.29
CA ASN A 175 10.41 -0.26 2.69
C ASN A 175 11.87 0.20 2.55
N LYS A 176 12.85 -0.67 2.80
CA LYS A 176 14.27 -0.34 2.81
C LYS A 176 14.72 0.34 1.51
N LYS A 177 14.34 -0.22 0.37
CA LYS A 177 14.70 0.30 -0.95
C LYS A 177 14.20 1.74 -1.14
N MET A 178 12.96 2.04 -0.76
CA MET A 178 12.38 3.38 -0.83
C MET A 178 13.16 4.35 0.06
N LYS A 179 13.43 3.97 1.31
CA LYS A 179 14.15 4.81 2.28
C LYS A 179 15.57 5.14 1.82
N GLU A 180 16.31 4.14 1.35
CA GLU A 180 17.67 4.33 0.86
C GLU A 180 17.73 5.21 -0.40
N PHE A 181 16.82 4.99 -1.34
CA PHE A 181 16.85 5.70 -2.62
C PHE A 181 16.35 7.15 -2.52
N PHE A 182 15.28 7.39 -1.77
CA PHE A 182 14.69 8.72 -1.61
C PHE A 182 15.18 9.46 -0.37
N ASN A 183 16.10 8.87 0.41
CA ASN A 183 16.56 9.43 1.69
C ASN A 183 15.38 9.79 2.63
N HIS A 184 14.36 8.93 2.64
CA HIS A 184 13.15 9.10 3.46
C HIS A 184 13.34 8.41 4.81
N LYS A 185 12.87 9.07 5.91
CA LYS A 185 13.07 8.59 7.29
C LYS A 185 11.88 7.80 7.82
#